data_5b427a74050dd0895b567825baf83634
#
_entry.id   5b427a74050dd0895b567825baf83634
#
_cell.length_a   1.000
_cell.length_b   1.000
_cell.length_c   1.000
_cell.angle_alpha   90.00
_cell.angle_beta   90.00
_cell.angle_gamma   90.00
#
_symmetry.space_group_name_H-M   'P 1'
#
loop_
_entity.id
_entity.type
_entity.pdbx_description
1 polymer ?
#
loop_
_entity_poly.entity_id
_entity_poly.type
_entity_poly.pdbx_seq_one_letter_code
_entity_poly.pdbx_strand_id
1 'polypeptide(L)'
;SDADKYTPMVEGEKVEVGGTVDLTDNVTNLPTLPEGTTVTDVTPGGTIDTNTPGNYEGVIEVTYPDGTKDTVKVPVEVTDNRSDADKYTPMVEGEKVEVGGTVDLTDNVTNLPTLPEGTTVTDVTPGGTIDTNTPGNYEGVIEVTYPDGTKDTVKVPVEVTDNRSDADKYTPMVE
;
A
#
# COMPACT_ATOMS: atom_id res chain seq x y z
N SER A 1 42.72 -5.75 -25.96
CA SER A 1 41.41 -6.42 -26.07
C SER A 1 40.31 -5.41 -26.29
N ASP A 2 39.16 -5.84 -26.74
CA ASP A 2 38.00 -4.98 -26.87
C ASP A 2 37.58 -4.42 -25.52
N ALA A 3 37.61 -5.21 -24.45
CA ALA A 3 37.30 -4.72 -23.12
C ALA A 3 38.23 -3.60 -22.65
N ASP A 4 39.46 -3.59 -23.08
CA ASP A 4 40.42 -2.51 -22.81
C ASP A 4 40.17 -1.26 -23.65
N LYS A 5 39.63 -1.42 -24.86
CA LYS A 5 39.41 -0.33 -25.80
C LYS A 5 38.08 0.39 -25.63
N TYR A 6 37.06 -0.32 -25.20
CA TYR A 6 35.68 0.20 -25.16
C TYR A 6 35.14 0.25 -23.74
N THR A 7 34.25 1.20 -23.49
CA THR A 7 33.61 1.36 -22.20
C THR A 7 32.10 1.42 -22.41
N PRO A 8 31.35 0.42 -21.95
CA PRO A 8 29.89 0.50 -22.02
C PRO A 8 29.37 1.60 -21.10
N MET A 9 28.41 2.34 -21.59
CA MET A 9 27.71 3.35 -20.80
C MET A 9 26.28 2.88 -20.56
N VAL A 10 25.79 3.07 -19.34
CA VAL A 10 24.45 2.60 -18.95
C VAL A 10 23.63 3.73 -18.37
N GLU A 11 22.31 3.60 -18.47
CA GLU A 11 21.36 4.41 -17.73
C GLU A 11 20.66 3.55 -16.68
N GLY A 12 20.14 4.20 -15.62
CA GLY A 12 19.39 3.51 -14.59
C GLY A 12 18.03 3.05 -15.08
N GLU A 13 17.43 2.12 -14.33
CA GLU A 13 16.11 1.59 -14.59
C GLU A 13 15.16 2.05 -13.51
N LYS A 14 13.94 2.49 -13.90
CA LYS A 14 12.84 2.77 -12.98
C LYS A 14 11.70 1.83 -13.29
N VAL A 15 11.15 1.22 -12.25
CA VAL A 15 10.04 0.29 -12.39
C VAL A 15 9.06 0.48 -11.25
N GLU A 16 7.78 0.30 -11.53
CA GLU A 16 6.77 0.29 -10.48
C GLU A 16 6.76 -1.04 -9.76
N VAL A 17 6.31 -1.02 -8.49
CA VAL A 17 6.10 -2.23 -7.69
C VAL A 17 5.34 -3.26 -8.51
N GLY A 18 5.84 -4.50 -8.54
CA GLY A 18 5.25 -5.61 -9.29
C GLY A 18 5.58 -5.63 -10.78
N GLY A 19 6.31 -4.63 -11.27
CA GLY A 19 6.70 -4.57 -12.68
C GLY A 19 7.84 -5.50 -13.03
N THR A 20 8.18 -5.54 -14.32
CA THR A 20 9.25 -6.38 -14.86
C THR A 20 10.47 -5.51 -15.19
N VAL A 21 11.64 -5.99 -14.82
CA VAL A 21 12.91 -5.33 -15.10
C VAL A 21 13.64 -6.07 -16.22
N ASP A 22 14.03 -5.34 -17.27
CA ASP A 22 14.92 -5.84 -18.33
C ASP A 22 16.13 -4.91 -18.39
N LEU A 23 17.29 -5.41 -17.97
CA LEU A 23 18.52 -4.62 -17.92
C LEU A 23 19.34 -4.71 -19.22
N THR A 24 18.97 -5.59 -20.14
CA THR A 24 19.74 -5.79 -21.37
C THR A 24 19.60 -4.64 -22.35
N ASP A 25 18.62 -3.77 -22.17
CA ASP A 25 18.40 -2.58 -23.01
C ASP A 25 18.93 -1.29 -22.37
N ASN A 26 19.68 -1.38 -21.27
CA ASN A 26 20.16 -0.19 -20.54
C ASN A 26 21.52 0.33 -21.00
N VAL A 27 22.18 -0.34 -21.94
CA VAL A 27 23.44 0.17 -22.52
C VAL A 27 23.11 1.27 -23.52
N THR A 28 23.56 2.49 -23.23
CA THR A 28 23.18 3.67 -24.02
C THR A 28 24.08 3.90 -25.24
N ASN A 29 25.27 3.31 -25.26
CA ASN A 29 26.24 3.51 -26.34
C ASN A 29 26.52 2.25 -27.18
N LEU A 30 25.56 1.31 -27.20
CA LEU A 30 25.73 0.05 -27.93
C LEU A 30 26.17 0.26 -29.40
N PRO A 31 25.63 1.25 -30.15
CA PRO A 31 26.06 1.48 -31.53
C PRO A 31 27.51 1.86 -31.69
N THR A 32 28.18 2.35 -30.65
CA THR A 32 29.62 2.69 -30.69
C THR A 32 30.51 1.54 -30.28
N LEU A 33 29.94 0.43 -29.85
CA LEU A 33 30.68 -0.78 -29.49
C LEU A 33 30.85 -1.65 -30.74
N PRO A 34 31.80 -2.61 -30.74
CA PRO A 34 32.00 -3.48 -31.88
C PRO A 34 30.74 -4.24 -32.28
N GLU A 35 30.55 -4.42 -33.58
CA GLU A 35 29.49 -5.26 -34.10
C GLU A 35 29.61 -6.68 -33.54
N GLY A 36 28.49 -7.27 -33.11
CA GLY A 36 28.48 -8.58 -32.46
C GLY A 36 28.62 -8.53 -30.95
N THR A 37 28.68 -7.33 -30.34
CA THR A 37 28.66 -7.17 -28.89
C THR A 37 27.30 -7.58 -28.35
N THR A 38 27.31 -8.36 -27.27
CA THR A 38 26.06 -8.83 -26.60
C THR A 38 26.01 -8.36 -25.18
N VAL A 39 24.79 -8.25 -24.65
CA VAL A 39 24.52 -7.83 -23.26
C VAL A 39 23.73 -8.93 -22.58
N THR A 40 24.18 -9.35 -21.40
CA THR A 40 23.52 -10.38 -20.61
C THR A 40 23.32 -9.88 -19.19
N ASP A 41 22.15 -10.16 -18.63
CA ASP A 41 21.88 -9.85 -17.22
C ASP A 41 22.51 -10.95 -16.34
N VAL A 42 23.45 -10.54 -15.49
CA VAL A 42 24.17 -11.43 -14.57
C VAL A 42 23.93 -11.02 -13.11
N THR A 43 22.82 -10.35 -12.85
CA THR A 43 22.46 -9.90 -11.50
C THR A 43 22.49 -11.09 -10.52
N PRO A 44 23.24 -10.97 -9.41
CA PRO A 44 23.24 -12.03 -8.38
C PRO A 44 21.83 -12.33 -7.88
N GLY A 45 21.51 -13.63 -7.77
CA GLY A 45 20.17 -14.07 -7.39
C GLY A 45 19.19 -14.17 -8.54
N GLY A 46 19.62 -13.77 -9.75
CA GLY A 46 18.85 -13.89 -11.00
C GLY A 46 18.07 -12.65 -11.36
N THR A 47 17.06 -12.29 -10.59
CA THR A 47 16.21 -11.12 -10.85
C THR A 47 16.10 -10.24 -9.62
N ILE A 48 15.81 -8.97 -9.85
CA ILE A 48 15.53 -8.02 -8.77
C ILE A 48 14.08 -8.21 -8.33
N ASP A 49 13.87 -8.28 -7.00
CA ASP A 49 12.53 -8.35 -6.42
C ASP A 49 11.88 -6.96 -6.53
N THR A 50 10.85 -6.85 -7.37
CA THR A 50 10.12 -5.59 -7.54
C THR A 50 8.91 -5.46 -6.63
N ASN A 51 8.71 -6.39 -5.69
CA ASN A 51 7.58 -6.33 -4.76
C ASN A 51 7.78 -5.33 -3.63
N THR A 52 9.02 -4.92 -3.39
CA THR A 52 9.33 -3.97 -2.32
C THR A 52 9.97 -2.72 -2.91
N PRO A 53 9.40 -1.52 -2.65
CA PRO A 53 10.02 -0.27 -3.10
C PRO A 53 11.43 -0.10 -2.52
N GLY A 54 12.29 0.51 -3.29
CA GLY A 54 13.66 0.77 -2.85
C GLY A 54 14.62 0.91 -4.01
N ASN A 55 15.90 1.07 -3.67
CA ASN A 55 16.98 1.17 -4.62
C ASN A 55 17.77 -0.13 -4.61
N TYR A 56 17.94 -0.69 -5.80
CA TYR A 56 18.62 -1.96 -6.02
C TYR A 56 19.72 -1.79 -7.05
N GLU A 57 20.59 -2.76 -7.13
CA GLU A 57 21.69 -2.76 -8.08
C GLU A 57 21.61 -4.02 -8.95
N GLY A 58 21.41 -3.82 -10.25
CA GLY A 58 21.54 -4.88 -11.21
C GLY A 58 22.98 -4.96 -11.73
N VAL A 59 23.30 -6.06 -12.38
CA VAL A 59 24.61 -6.27 -12.99
C VAL A 59 24.42 -6.85 -14.38
N ILE A 60 25.04 -6.24 -15.36
CA ILE A 60 25.08 -6.76 -16.72
C ILE A 60 26.50 -7.08 -17.13
N GLU A 61 26.61 -8.00 -18.07
CA GLU A 61 27.86 -8.39 -18.68
C GLU A 61 27.81 -8.06 -20.16
N VAL A 62 28.76 -7.26 -20.62
CA VAL A 62 28.90 -6.92 -22.04
C VAL A 62 30.01 -7.79 -22.60
N THR A 63 29.67 -8.60 -23.58
CA THR A 63 30.62 -9.53 -24.22
C THR A 63 30.92 -9.03 -25.64
N TYR A 64 32.20 -8.80 -25.91
CA TYR A 64 32.66 -8.32 -27.20
C TYR A 64 32.96 -9.46 -28.16
N PRO A 65 33.07 -9.18 -29.48
CA PRO A 65 33.33 -10.23 -30.48
C PRO A 65 34.63 -10.99 -30.24
N ASP A 66 35.64 -10.38 -29.62
CA ASP A 66 36.92 -11.06 -29.31
C ASP A 66 36.81 -11.94 -28.01
N GLY A 67 35.63 -12.03 -27.42
CA GLY A 67 35.39 -12.84 -26.22
C GLY A 67 35.72 -12.16 -24.92
N THR A 68 36.28 -10.95 -24.93
CA THR A 68 36.51 -10.18 -23.70
C THR A 68 35.21 -9.54 -23.21
N LYS A 69 35.18 -9.21 -21.94
CA LYS A 69 33.91 -8.80 -21.26
C LYS A 69 34.14 -7.61 -20.35
N ASP A 70 33.12 -6.77 -20.23
CA ASP A 70 32.99 -5.80 -19.17
C ASP A 70 31.76 -6.10 -18.33
N THR A 71 31.91 -5.92 -17.03
CA THR A 71 30.79 -6.05 -16.09
C THR A 71 30.41 -4.66 -15.60
N VAL A 72 29.12 -4.32 -15.69
CA VAL A 72 28.61 -2.98 -15.37
C VAL A 72 27.47 -3.08 -14.40
N LYS A 73 27.47 -2.21 -13.38
CA LYS A 73 26.36 -2.09 -12.42
C LYS A 73 25.32 -1.14 -12.98
N VAL A 74 24.05 -1.52 -12.83
CA VAL A 74 22.90 -0.71 -13.29
C VAL A 74 22.03 -0.40 -12.08
N PRO A 75 21.88 0.88 -11.71
CA PRO A 75 20.97 1.22 -10.61
C PRO A 75 19.51 0.99 -11.03
N VAL A 76 18.74 0.37 -10.14
CA VAL A 76 17.32 0.08 -10.35
C VAL A 76 16.54 0.66 -9.20
N GLU A 77 15.56 1.52 -9.52
CA GLU A 77 14.66 2.11 -8.53
C GLU A 77 13.27 1.50 -8.69
N VAL A 78 12.78 0.88 -7.62
CA VAL A 78 11.41 0.36 -7.55
C VAL A 78 10.57 1.37 -6.76
N THR A 79 9.51 1.88 -7.38
CA THR A 79 8.64 2.90 -6.79
C THR A 79 7.22 2.38 -6.64
N ASP A 80 6.54 2.81 -5.57
CA ASP A 80 5.12 2.53 -5.38
C ASP A 80 4.35 3.83 -5.56
N ASN A 81 3.74 4.00 -6.74
CA ASN A 81 2.99 5.20 -7.09
C ASN A 81 1.49 5.06 -6.88
N ARG A 82 1.06 4.00 -6.18
CA ARG A 82 -0.35 3.83 -5.84
C ARG A 82 -0.80 4.91 -4.87
N SER A 83 -2.10 5.21 -4.87
CA SER A 83 -2.68 6.11 -3.87
C SER A 83 -2.61 5.51 -2.47
N ASP A 84 -2.71 6.34 -1.44
CA ASP A 84 -2.74 5.87 -0.06
C ASP A 84 -3.91 4.90 0.17
N ALA A 85 -5.07 5.18 -0.41
CA ALA A 85 -6.23 4.29 -0.28
C ALA A 85 -5.97 2.90 -0.86
N ASP A 86 -5.14 2.79 -1.90
CA ASP A 86 -4.76 1.51 -2.48
C ASP A 86 -3.68 0.80 -1.67
N LYS A 87 -2.81 1.54 -0.99
CA LYS A 87 -1.70 0.98 -0.21
C LYS A 87 -2.09 0.51 1.18
N TYR A 88 -3.06 1.18 1.81
CA TYR A 88 -3.40 0.99 3.21
C TYR A 88 -4.81 0.50 3.37
N THR A 89 -5.04 -0.28 4.41
CA THR A 89 -6.36 -0.80 4.75
C THR A 89 -6.67 -0.47 6.21
N PRO A 90 -7.65 0.40 6.48
CA PRO A 90 -8.06 0.65 7.85
C PRO A 90 -8.70 -0.59 8.46
N MET A 91 -8.37 -0.86 9.70
CA MET A 91 -8.99 -1.92 10.49
C MET A 91 -9.85 -1.29 11.58
N VAL A 92 -11.02 -1.85 11.80
CA VAL A 92 -11.97 -1.31 12.78
C VAL A 92 -12.41 -2.38 13.75
N GLU A 93 -12.83 -1.94 14.93
CA GLU A 93 -13.56 -2.77 15.89
C GLU A 93 -15.00 -2.27 15.99
N GLY A 94 -15.90 -3.15 16.43
CA GLY A 94 -17.29 -2.79 16.64
C GLY A 94 -17.47 -1.89 17.87
N GLU A 95 -18.62 -1.23 17.94
CA GLU A 95 -19.03 -0.37 19.05
C GLU A 95 -20.16 -1.03 19.81
N LYS A 96 -20.08 -1.03 21.14
CA LYS A 96 -21.19 -1.41 22.02
C LYS A 96 -21.59 -0.21 22.84
N VAL A 97 -22.90 0.03 22.91
CA VAL A 97 -23.45 1.14 23.66
C VAL A 97 -24.74 0.72 24.35
N GLU A 98 -25.00 1.27 25.52
CA GLU A 98 -26.27 1.07 26.21
C GLU A 98 -27.36 1.96 25.62
N VAL A 99 -28.60 1.52 25.74
CA VAL A 99 -29.76 2.32 25.35
C VAL A 99 -29.63 3.74 25.91
N GLY A 100 -29.82 4.74 25.06
CA GLY A 100 -29.71 6.15 25.42
C GLY A 100 -28.30 6.70 25.48
N GLY A 101 -27.31 5.87 25.24
CA GLY A 101 -25.91 6.29 25.24
C GLY A 101 -25.49 7.03 23.97
N THR A 102 -24.26 7.50 23.97
CA THR A 102 -23.66 8.23 22.84
C THR A 102 -22.68 7.35 22.10
N VAL A 103 -22.74 7.40 20.77
CA VAL A 103 -21.85 6.65 19.89
C VAL A 103 -20.85 7.61 19.26
N ASP A 104 -19.56 7.29 19.39
CA ASP A 104 -18.47 7.96 18.68
C ASP A 104 -17.72 6.91 17.88
N LEU A 105 -17.84 6.94 16.56
CA LEU A 105 -17.21 5.96 15.67
C LEU A 105 -15.82 6.38 15.22
N THR A 106 -15.40 7.60 15.51
CA THR A 106 -14.11 8.11 15.03
C THR A 106 -12.93 7.51 15.76
N ASP A 107 -13.15 6.85 16.88
CA ASP A 107 -12.11 6.17 17.67
C ASP A 107 -12.07 4.65 17.44
N ASN A 108 -12.82 4.14 16.47
CA ASN A 108 -12.94 2.70 16.24
C ASN A 108 -11.89 2.13 15.26
N VAL A 109 -11.04 2.97 14.67
CA VAL A 109 -9.95 2.49 13.82
C VAL A 109 -8.82 1.98 14.70
N THR A 110 -8.53 0.68 14.61
CA THR A 110 -7.59 0.01 15.52
C THR A 110 -6.14 0.11 15.06
N ASN A 111 -5.89 0.40 13.78
CA ASN A 111 -4.53 0.44 13.22
C ASN A 111 -4.11 1.85 12.79
N LEU A 112 -4.68 2.88 13.36
CA LEU A 112 -4.36 4.27 12.98
C LEU A 112 -2.86 4.57 13.01
N PRO A 113 -2.07 4.09 14.00
CA PRO A 113 -0.62 4.34 14.03
C PRO A 113 0.13 3.75 12.83
N THR A 114 -0.42 2.78 12.13
CA THR A 114 0.21 2.19 10.93
C THR A 114 -0.21 2.87 9.65
N LEU A 115 -1.15 3.79 9.70
CA LEU A 115 -1.59 4.59 8.55
C LEU A 115 -0.72 5.84 8.43
N PRO A 116 -0.70 6.50 7.26
CA PRO A 116 0.12 7.69 7.09
C PRO A 116 -0.20 8.79 8.11
N GLU A 117 0.83 9.50 8.55
CA GLU A 117 0.65 10.67 9.41
C GLU A 117 -0.24 11.69 8.70
N GLY A 118 -1.19 12.26 9.44
CA GLY A 118 -2.17 13.18 8.88
C GLY A 118 -3.45 12.52 8.39
N THR A 119 -3.58 11.19 8.54
CA THR A 119 -4.83 10.47 8.25
C THR A 119 -5.91 10.91 9.25
N THR A 120 -7.10 11.18 8.74
CA THR A 120 -8.26 11.59 9.55
C THR A 120 -9.41 10.61 9.40
N VAL A 121 -10.26 10.56 10.42
CA VAL A 121 -11.44 9.68 10.45
C VAL A 121 -12.67 10.56 10.68
N THR A 122 -13.69 10.38 9.84
CA THR A 122 -14.94 11.13 9.91
C THR A 122 -16.12 10.17 9.92
N ASP A 123 -17.11 10.42 10.76
CA ASP A 123 -18.35 9.66 10.78
C ASP A 123 -19.24 10.16 9.63
N VAL A 124 -19.54 9.28 8.69
CA VAL A 124 -20.40 9.57 7.54
C VAL A 124 -21.63 8.66 7.53
N THR A 125 -22.05 8.19 8.70
CA THR A 125 -23.22 7.33 8.83
C THR A 125 -24.43 7.99 8.20
N PRO A 126 -25.15 7.29 7.29
CA PRO A 126 -26.36 7.83 6.70
C PRO A 126 -27.39 8.18 7.78
N GLY A 127 -28.02 9.36 7.64
CA GLY A 127 -28.96 9.88 8.64
C GLY A 127 -28.30 10.63 9.80
N GLY A 128 -26.96 10.67 9.82
CA GLY A 128 -26.17 11.44 10.78
C GLY A 128 -25.70 10.62 11.97
N THR A 129 -26.61 10.18 12.82
CA THR A 129 -26.28 9.40 14.02
C THR A 129 -27.16 8.16 14.10
N ILE A 130 -26.66 7.16 14.82
CA ILE A 130 -27.42 5.95 15.11
C ILE A 130 -28.38 6.24 16.29
N ASP A 131 -29.64 5.83 16.12
CA ASP A 131 -30.64 5.93 17.20
C ASP A 131 -30.34 4.87 18.26
N THR A 132 -29.90 5.29 19.43
CA THR A 132 -29.60 4.41 20.56
C THR A 132 -30.78 4.18 21.48
N ASN A 133 -31.97 4.67 21.15
CA ASN A 133 -33.16 4.48 22.00
C ASN A 133 -33.75 3.09 21.87
N THR A 134 -33.44 2.37 20.83
CA THR A 134 -33.96 1.03 20.56
C THR A 134 -32.82 0.02 20.51
N PRO A 135 -32.85 -1.02 21.36
CA PRO A 135 -31.85 -2.08 21.30
C PRO A 135 -31.82 -2.76 19.91
N GLY A 136 -30.66 -3.16 19.49
CA GLY A 136 -30.49 -3.85 18.20
C GLY A 136 -29.09 -3.71 17.65
N ASN A 137 -28.92 -4.25 16.44
CA ASN A 137 -27.68 -4.18 15.72
C ASN A 137 -27.83 -3.18 14.58
N TYR A 138 -26.90 -2.24 14.52
CA TYR A 138 -26.89 -1.16 13.56
C TYR A 138 -25.55 -1.14 12.85
N GLU A 139 -25.48 -0.41 11.76
CA GLU A 139 -24.25 -0.25 10.99
C GLU A 139 -23.92 1.22 10.87
N GLY A 140 -22.77 1.60 11.42
CA GLY A 140 -22.20 2.91 11.20
C GLY A 140 -21.29 2.88 9.97
N VAL A 141 -20.94 4.06 9.48
CA VAL A 141 -20.03 4.23 8.36
C VAL A 141 -19.05 5.34 8.69
N ILE A 142 -17.77 5.04 8.55
CA ILE A 142 -16.72 6.04 8.69
C ILE A 142 -15.96 6.20 7.38
N GLU A 143 -15.38 7.38 7.20
CA GLU A 143 -14.54 7.70 6.08
C GLU A 143 -13.14 8.02 6.60
N VAL A 144 -12.15 7.28 6.11
CA VAL A 144 -10.75 7.49 6.43
C VAL A 144 -10.13 8.27 5.28
N THR A 145 -9.64 9.46 5.56
CA THR A 145 -9.04 10.35 4.56
C THR A 145 -7.54 10.41 4.78
N TYR A 146 -6.78 10.04 3.76
CA TYR A 146 -5.31 10.03 3.79
C TYR A 146 -4.72 11.37 3.39
N PRO A 147 -3.43 11.61 3.72
CA PRO A 147 -2.79 12.88 3.39
C PRO A 147 -2.79 13.24 1.90
N ASP A 148 -2.82 12.24 1.01
CA ASP A 148 -2.89 12.47 -0.43
C ASP A 148 -4.30 12.79 -0.94
N GLY A 149 -5.29 12.83 -0.03
CA GLY A 149 -6.69 13.15 -0.36
C GLY A 149 -7.52 11.94 -0.75
N THR A 150 -6.92 10.77 -0.92
CA THR A 150 -7.68 9.55 -1.20
C THR A 150 -8.34 9.03 0.08
N LYS A 151 -9.39 8.23 -0.06
CA LYS A 151 -10.26 7.84 1.04
C LYS A 151 -10.63 6.37 0.97
N ASP A 152 -10.84 5.80 2.16
CA ASP A 152 -11.51 4.52 2.33
C ASP A 152 -12.79 4.72 3.14
N THR A 153 -13.84 4.01 2.77
CA THR A 153 -15.11 3.98 3.52
C THR A 153 -15.22 2.62 4.19
N VAL A 154 -15.47 2.62 5.50
CA VAL A 154 -15.49 1.40 6.30
C VAL A 154 -16.80 1.34 7.11
N LYS A 155 -17.41 0.16 7.14
CA LYS A 155 -18.60 -0.09 7.95
C LYS A 155 -18.16 -0.52 9.35
N VAL A 156 -18.85 0.01 10.36
CA VAL A 156 -18.58 -0.28 11.77
C VAL A 156 -19.85 -0.85 12.39
N PRO A 157 -19.84 -2.12 12.84
CA PRO A 157 -21.01 -2.66 13.51
C PRO A 157 -21.21 -1.99 14.87
N VAL A 158 -22.45 -1.65 15.18
CA VAL A 158 -22.85 -1.01 16.43
C VAL A 158 -23.95 -1.82 17.07
N GLU A 159 -23.72 -2.26 18.30
CA GLU A 159 -24.72 -2.99 19.08
C GLU A 159 -25.23 -2.09 20.20
N VAL A 160 -26.54 -1.86 20.21
CA VAL A 160 -27.22 -1.15 21.27
C VAL A 160 -27.89 -2.19 22.19
N THR A 161 -27.50 -2.18 23.45
CA THR A 161 -28.00 -3.14 24.44
C THR A 161 -28.78 -2.45 25.53
N ASP A 162 -29.80 -3.14 26.04
CA ASP A 162 -30.55 -2.70 27.20
C ASP A 162 -30.24 -3.64 28.35
N ASN A 163 -29.29 -3.25 29.20
CA ASN A 163 -28.83 -4.04 30.34
C ASN A 163 -29.55 -3.75 31.63
N ARG A 164 -30.67 -2.98 31.57
CA ARG A 164 -31.48 -2.71 32.73
C ARG A 164 -32.14 -3.98 33.23
N SER A 165 -32.52 -4.00 34.51
CA SER A 165 -33.32 -5.07 35.05
C SER A 165 -34.76 -5.05 34.48
N ASP A 166 -35.44 -6.17 34.56
CA ASP A 166 -36.85 -6.23 34.11
C ASP A 166 -37.72 -5.21 34.85
N ALA A 167 -37.47 -5.00 36.13
CA ALA A 167 -38.21 -4.01 36.91
C ALA A 167 -38.03 -2.60 36.37
N ASP A 168 -36.83 -2.29 35.85
CA ASP A 168 -36.53 -0.97 35.26
C ASP A 168 -37.10 -0.82 33.85
N LYS A 169 -37.20 -1.94 33.09
CA LYS A 169 -37.70 -1.92 31.72
C LYS A 169 -39.21 -1.88 31.59
N TYR A 170 -39.90 -2.49 32.53
CA TYR A 170 -41.36 -2.70 32.45
C TYR A 170 -42.10 -2.02 33.59
N THR A 171 -43.26 -1.51 33.28
CA THR A 171 -44.16 -0.90 34.26
C THR A 171 -45.42 -1.76 34.37
N PRO A 172 -45.73 -2.34 35.55
CA PRO A 172 -46.97 -3.07 35.70
C PRO A 172 -48.17 -2.13 35.49
N MET A 173 -49.20 -2.64 34.85
CA MET A 173 -50.45 -1.92 34.68
C MET A 173 -51.45 -2.44 35.69
N VAL A 174 -52.18 -1.54 36.33
CA VAL A 174 -53.14 -1.85 37.39
C VAL A 174 -54.50 -1.39 36.93
N GLU A 175 -55.53 -2.24 37.13
CA GLU A 175 -56.93 -1.91 36.82
C GLU A 175 -57.62 -1.27 38.03
#